data_be6b5bfde10bdec10f2c6f1bb9d2ca3e
#
_entry.id   be6b5bfde10bdec10f2c6f1bb9d2ca3e
#
_cell.length_a   1.000
_cell.length_b   1.000
_cell.length_c   1.000
_cell.angle_alpha   90.00
_cell.angle_beta   90.00
_cell.angle_gamma   90.00
#
_symmetry.space_group_name_H-M   'P 1'
#
loop_
_entity.id
_entity.type
_entity.pdbx_description
1 polymer ?
#
loop_
_entity_poly.entity_id
_entity_poly.type
_entity_poly.pdbx_seq_one_letter_code
_entity_poly.pdbx_strand_id
1 'polypeptide(L)'
;MDGRKGRAVTNTYAHAPGFVAGDRPKIVTSRFEYADSYTLERYMQTGGYAGLRKSLHLPAAEVHEEVKKATVLGRGGAGFPAGTKWGLTPQQVWPRYLVVNGDESEPGTYKDRLLMERDPHQLIEGCLIACYAAGLSQCFLYIRGEMALAQERVAAALNDAYAA
;
A
#
# COMPACT_ATOMS: atom_id res chain seq x y z
N MET A 1 -19.12 -13.03 -30.67
CA MET A 1 -18.39 -13.85 -29.68
C MET A 1 -16.90 -13.66 -29.95
N ASP A 2 -16.29 -12.64 -29.36
CA ASP A 2 -14.86 -12.38 -29.53
C ASP A 2 -14.20 -12.52 -28.15
N GLY A 3 -13.62 -13.70 -27.94
CA GLY A 3 -12.92 -14.08 -26.73
C GLY A 3 -11.53 -13.44 -26.70
N ARG A 4 -11.41 -12.21 -26.26
CA ARG A 4 -10.11 -11.64 -25.91
C ARG A 4 -9.59 -12.33 -24.63
N LYS A 5 -8.89 -13.46 -24.84
CA LYS A 5 -8.02 -14.03 -23.80
C LYS A 5 -7.04 -12.95 -23.39
N GLY A 6 -7.14 -12.50 -22.16
CA GLY A 6 -6.20 -11.55 -21.58
C GLY A 6 -4.78 -12.09 -21.77
N ARG A 7 -3.94 -11.28 -22.41
CA ARG A 7 -2.53 -11.57 -22.61
C ARG A 7 -1.92 -11.73 -21.22
N ALA A 8 -1.42 -12.92 -20.89
CA ALA A 8 -0.65 -13.13 -19.67
C ALA A 8 0.46 -12.08 -19.64
N VAL A 9 0.47 -11.25 -18.60
CA VAL A 9 1.57 -10.30 -18.36
C VAL A 9 2.75 -11.20 -17.99
N THR A 10 3.63 -11.44 -18.97
CA THR A 10 4.90 -12.08 -18.71
C THR A 10 5.65 -11.21 -17.71
N ASN A 11 5.94 -11.76 -16.54
CA ASN A 11 6.71 -11.09 -15.51
C ASN A 11 8.14 -10.90 -16.03
N THR A 12 8.37 -9.78 -16.73
CA THR A 12 9.67 -9.43 -17.31
C THR A 12 10.79 -9.27 -16.27
N TYR A 13 10.41 -9.17 -14.98
CA TYR A 13 11.37 -9.06 -13.87
C TYR A 13 11.83 -10.41 -13.32
N ALA A 14 11.20 -11.52 -13.69
CA ALA A 14 11.56 -12.86 -13.21
C ALA A 14 12.94 -13.33 -13.69
N HIS A 15 13.52 -12.65 -14.67
CA HIS A 15 14.79 -13.03 -15.31
C HIS A 15 15.91 -11.99 -15.16
N ALA A 16 15.76 -11.01 -14.28
CA ALA A 16 16.87 -10.09 -14.00
C ALA A 16 18.04 -10.88 -13.38
N PRO A 17 19.27 -10.73 -13.91
CA PRO A 17 20.45 -11.37 -13.33
C PRO A 17 20.58 -11.01 -11.85
N GLY A 18 20.67 -12.02 -10.98
CA GLY A 18 20.77 -11.84 -9.53
C GLY A 18 19.44 -11.82 -8.77
N PHE A 19 18.29 -11.87 -9.45
CA PHE A 19 17.01 -12.06 -8.78
C PHE A 19 16.79 -13.54 -8.47
N VAL A 20 17.10 -13.94 -7.25
CA VAL A 20 16.73 -15.28 -6.73
C VAL A 20 15.29 -15.20 -6.26
N ALA A 21 14.37 -15.66 -7.08
CA ALA A 21 13.00 -15.96 -6.64
C ALA A 21 13.08 -17.22 -5.75
N GLY A 22 13.41 -17.03 -4.47
CA GLY A 22 13.36 -18.13 -3.50
C GLY A 22 11.90 -18.49 -3.19
N ASP A 23 11.66 -19.68 -2.65
CA ASP A 23 10.36 -20.20 -2.17
C ASP A 23 9.77 -19.40 -1.00
N ARG A 24 10.09 -18.12 -0.89
CA ARG A 24 9.56 -17.26 0.16
C ARG A 24 8.16 -16.79 -0.20
N PRO A 25 7.20 -16.85 0.75
CA PRO A 25 5.84 -16.39 0.49
C PRO A 25 5.85 -14.91 0.10
N LYS A 26 5.22 -14.59 -1.02
CA LYS A 26 4.98 -13.21 -1.44
C LYS A 26 3.83 -12.66 -0.60
N ILE A 27 4.10 -11.72 0.29
CA ILE A 27 3.06 -11.08 1.12
C ILE A 27 2.61 -9.78 0.45
N VAL A 28 3.50 -8.81 0.34
CA VAL A 28 3.19 -7.46 -0.19
C VAL A 28 2.90 -7.48 -1.69
N THR A 29 3.51 -8.41 -2.43
CA THR A 29 3.39 -8.54 -3.89
C THR A 29 2.57 -9.74 -4.32
N SER A 30 1.77 -10.31 -3.42
CA SER A 30 0.97 -11.52 -3.69
C SER A 30 -0.02 -11.33 -4.84
N ARG A 31 -0.57 -10.13 -5.00
CA ARG A 31 -1.53 -9.81 -6.05
C ARG A 31 -0.91 -9.47 -7.40
N PHE A 32 0.42 -9.29 -7.47
CA PHE A 32 1.10 -8.88 -8.72
C PHE A 32 1.00 -9.92 -9.86
N GLU A 33 0.60 -11.14 -9.56
CA GLU A 33 0.34 -12.19 -10.55
C GLU A 33 -0.95 -11.96 -11.35
N TYR A 34 -1.88 -11.15 -10.84
CA TYR A 34 -3.12 -10.80 -11.53
C TYR A 34 -2.91 -9.58 -12.42
N ALA A 35 -3.36 -9.66 -13.68
CA ALA A 35 -3.24 -8.55 -14.65
C ALA A 35 -4.05 -7.32 -14.23
N ASP A 36 -5.13 -7.54 -13.49
CA ASP A 36 -6.10 -6.57 -12.99
C ASP A 36 -5.93 -6.28 -11.49
N SER A 37 -4.78 -6.54 -10.91
CA SER A 37 -4.48 -6.40 -9.47
C SER A 37 -4.76 -4.99 -8.92
N TYR A 38 -4.76 -3.99 -9.78
CA TYR A 38 -4.99 -2.58 -9.46
C TYR A 38 -6.48 -2.22 -9.32
N THR A 39 -7.41 -3.12 -9.61
CA THR A 39 -8.86 -2.85 -9.55
C THR A 39 -9.43 -3.15 -8.17
N LEU A 40 -10.48 -2.39 -7.78
CA LEU A 40 -11.22 -2.64 -6.55
C LEU A 40 -11.80 -4.07 -6.52
N GLU A 41 -12.35 -4.52 -7.66
CA GLU A 41 -12.93 -5.85 -7.77
C GLU A 41 -11.93 -6.94 -7.40
N ARG A 42 -10.74 -6.93 -8.01
CA ARG A 42 -9.68 -7.90 -7.71
C ARG A 42 -9.20 -7.79 -6.27
N TYR A 43 -9.06 -6.57 -5.78
CA TYR A 43 -8.65 -6.35 -4.40
C TYR A 43 -9.63 -6.97 -3.41
N MET A 44 -10.92 -6.76 -3.59
CA MET A 44 -11.99 -7.35 -2.76
C MET A 44 -12.04 -8.87 -2.86
N GLN A 45 -11.94 -9.45 -4.07
CA GLN A 45 -11.93 -10.90 -4.30
C GLN A 45 -10.76 -11.61 -3.60
N THR A 46 -9.66 -10.91 -3.38
CA THR A 46 -8.45 -11.44 -2.72
C THR A 46 -8.32 -11.02 -1.25
N GLY A 47 -9.43 -10.67 -0.62
CA GLY A 47 -9.48 -10.34 0.81
C GLY A 47 -9.12 -8.90 1.17
N GLY A 48 -9.09 -8.01 0.18
CA GLY A 48 -8.83 -6.59 0.40
C GLY A 48 -9.85 -5.92 1.32
N TYR A 49 -9.41 -4.88 2.00
CA TYR A 49 -10.12 -4.13 3.04
C TYR A 49 -10.60 -4.97 4.25
N ALA A 50 -10.20 -6.25 4.34
CA ALA A 50 -10.51 -7.07 5.51
C ALA A 50 -9.76 -6.57 6.76
N GLY A 51 -8.54 -6.11 6.60
CA GLY A 51 -7.74 -5.51 7.65
C GLY A 51 -8.37 -4.22 8.18
N LEU A 52 -8.80 -3.34 7.27
CA LEU A 52 -9.51 -2.11 7.64
C LEU A 52 -10.81 -2.41 8.40
N ARG A 53 -11.66 -3.29 7.86
CA ARG A 53 -12.90 -3.69 8.54
C ARG A 53 -12.63 -4.22 9.95
N LYS A 54 -11.64 -5.10 10.11
CA LYS A 54 -11.22 -5.59 11.42
C LYS A 54 -10.78 -4.44 12.32
N SER A 55 -9.96 -3.53 11.82
CA SER A 55 -9.44 -2.39 12.59
C SER A 55 -10.54 -1.48 13.10
N LEU A 56 -11.58 -1.23 12.29
CA LEU A 56 -12.70 -0.36 12.68
C LEU A 56 -13.62 -0.97 13.78
N HIS A 57 -13.50 -2.27 14.05
CA HIS A 57 -14.19 -2.94 15.16
C HIS A 57 -13.36 -2.97 16.46
N LEU A 58 -12.14 -2.46 16.44
CA LEU A 58 -11.25 -2.41 17.59
C LEU A 58 -11.01 -0.95 18.00
N PRO A 59 -10.73 -0.68 19.27
CA PRO A 59 -10.24 0.64 19.69
C PRO A 59 -8.94 1.00 18.95
N ALA A 60 -8.78 2.26 18.56
CA ALA A 60 -7.60 2.73 17.82
C ALA A 60 -6.27 2.37 18.52
N ALA A 61 -6.25 2.43 19.86
CA ALA A 61 -5.09 2.05 20.65
C ALA A 61 -4.72 0.55 20.50
N GLU A 62 -5.70 -0.33 20.40
CA GLU A 62 -5.46 -1.76 20.17
C GLU A 62 -4.90 -2.02 18.78
N VAL A 63 -5.43 -1.33 17.75
CA VAL A 63 -4.88 -1.41 16.40
C VAL A 63 -3.42 -0.94 16.37
N HIS A 64 -3.11 0.14 17.08
CA HIS A 64 -1.74 0.63 17.20
C HIS A 64 -0.82 -0.41 17.88
N GLU A 65 -1.26 -1.05 18.96
CA GLU A 65 -0.48 -2.09 19.64
C GLU A 65 -0.27 -3.33 18.75
N GLU A 66 -1.26 -3.72 17.93
CA GLU A 66 -1.08 -4.79 16.95
C GLU A 66 0.01 -4.46 15.91
N VAL A 67 0.05 -3.21 15.42
CA VAL A 67 1.09 -2.76 14.49
C VAL A 67 2.47 -2.75 15.15
N LYS A 68 2.57 -2.37 16.44
CA LYS A 68 3.82 -2.47 17.20
C LYS A 68 4.29 -3.92 17.34
N LYS A 69 3.40 -4.84 17.70
CA LYS A 69 3.70 -6.27 17.83
C LYS A 69 4.14 -6.89 16.51
N ALA A 70 3.55 -6.44 15.38
CA ALA A 70 3.89 -6.92 14.05
C ALA A 70 5.32 -6.52 13.60
N THR A 71 5.97 -5.61 14.32
CA THR A 71 7.36 -5.17 14.05
C THR A 71 7.63 -4.77 12.61
N VAL A 72 6.64 -4.16 11.93
CA VAL A 72 6.79 -3.68 10.55
C VAL A 72 7.80 -2.55 10.51
N LEU A 73 8.86 -2.74 9.74
CA LEU A 73 9.93 -1.77 9.58
C LEU A 73 9.70 -0.88 8.36
N GLY A 74 10.04 0.40 8.49
CA GLY A 74 10.05 1.34 7.37
C GLY A 74 10.99 0.90 6.25
N ARG A 75 10.62 1.17 5.02
CA ARG A 75 11.38 0.77 3.81
C ARG A 75 12.05 1.95 3.11
N GLY A 76 12.10 3.12 3.74
CA GLY A 76 12.82 4.30 3.22
C GLY A 76 14.32 4.32 3.51
N GLY A 77 14.90 3.22 4.02
CA GLY A 77 16.33 3.07 4.30
C GLY A 77 16.67 2.90 5.78
N ALA A 78 16.09 3.70 6.68
CA ALA A 78 16.42 3.68 8.11
C ALA A 78 15.86 2.47 8.88
N GLY A 79 14.90 1.74 8.34
CA GLY A 79 14.30 0.59 9.02
C GLY A 79 13.56 0.93 10.32
N PHE A 80 13.10 2.16 10.50
CA PHE A 80 12.45 2.57 11.75
C PHE A 80 11.10 1.86 11.92
N PRO A 81 10.78 1.31 13.11
CA PRO A 81 9.53 0.58 13.33
C PRO A 81 8.29 1.46 13.15
N ALA A 82 7.36 1.06 12.28
CA ALA A 82 6.18 1.82 11.95
C ALA A 82 5.28 2.09 13.16
N GLY A 83 5.02 1.08 13.99
CA GLY A 83 4.21 1.24 15.19
C GLY A 83 4.83 2.21 16.21
N THR A 84 6.14 2.21 16.36
CA THR A 84 6.84 3.20 17.19
C THR A 84 6.68 4.61 16.61
N LYS A 85 6.84 4.75 15.29
CA LYS A 85 6.68 6.04 14.60
C LYS A 85 5.28 6.63 14.79
N TRP A 86 4.23 5.81 14.70
CA TRP A 86 2.86 6.27 14.89
C TRP A 86 2.65 6.79 16.33
N GLY A 87 3.25 6.13 17.33
CA GLY A 87 3.19 6.56 18.73
C GLY A 87 3.89 7.89 19.04
N LEU A 88 4.77 8.36 18.15
CA LEU A 88 5.43 9.67 18.30
C LEU A 88 4.55 10.85 17.84
N THR A 89 3.36 10.57 17.28
CA THR A 89 2.44 11.61 16.85
C THR A 89 1.92 12.40 18.05
N PRO A 90 2.11 13.75 18.11
CA PRO A 90 1.66 14.56 19.23
C PRO A 90 0.13 14.51 19.39
N GLN A 91 -0.35 14.05 20.54
CA GLN A 91 -1.79 13.92 20.78
C GLN A 91 -2.49 15.24 21.14
N GLN A 92 -1.73 16.25 21.56
CA GLN A 92 -2.26 17.57 21.98
C GLN A 92 -2.50 18.53 20.83
N VAL A 93 -2.04 18.18 19.62
CA VAL A 93 -2.13 19.04 18.43
C VAL A 93 -3.21 18.53 17.49
N TRP A 94 -4.03 19.44 16.98
CA TRP A 94 -5.07 19.17 15.98
C TRP A 94 -5.16 20.33 14.99
N PRO A 95 -5.34 20.12 13.68
CA PRO A 95 -5.43 18.82 13.00
C PRO A 95 -4.07 18.09 12.86
N ARG A 96 -4.13 16.78 12.68
CA ARG A 96 -2.96 15.91 12.44
C ARG A 96 -3.06 15.26 11.06
N TYR A 97 -1.93 15.12 10.41
CA TYR A 97 -1.88 14.68 9.01
C TYR A 97 -0.99 13.45 8.84
N LEU A 98 -1.41 12.56 7.93
CA LEU A 98 -0.56 11.52 7.38
C LEU A 98 0.03 12.05 6.06
N VAL A 99 1.35 12.04 5.95
CA VAL A 99 2.02 12.29 4.68
C VAL A 99 2.72 11.00 4.25
N VAL A 100 2.24 10.42 3.17
CA VAL A 100 2.79 9.20 2.58
C VAL A 100 3.77 9.60 1.49
N ASN A 101 5.03 9.26 1.71
CA ASN A 101 6.09 9.54 0.75
C ASN A 101 6.17 8.44 -0.30
N GLY A 102 5.71 8.75 -1.51
CA GLY A 102 5.84 7.94 -2.74
C GLY A 102 6.79 8.60 -3.75
N ASP A 103 7.74 9.41 -3.32
CA ASP A 103 8.68 10.11 -4.21
C ASP A 103 9.64 9.13 -4.93
N GLU A 104 10.24 8.19 -4.20
CA GLU A 104 11.13 7.14 -4.73
C GLU A 104 12.14 7.63 -5.78
N SER A 105 12.99 8.57 -5.37
CA SER A 105 13.98 9.22 -6.25
C SER A 105 15.34 8.53 -6.29
N GLU A 106 15.61 7.56 -5.43
CA GLU A 106 16.91 6.90 -5.35
C GLU A 106 17.19 6.02 -6.58
N PRO A 107 18.35 6.13 -7.24
CA PRO A 107 18.69 5.32 -8.40
C PRO A 107 18.60 3.82 -8.12
N GLY A 108 17.93 3.08 -9.00
CA GLY A 108 17.74 1.63 -8.87
C GLY A 108 16.62 1.22 -7.91
N THR A 109 15.90 2.16 -7.31
CA THR A 109 14.75 1.90 -6.46
C THR A 109 13.45 1.99 -7.26
N TYR A 110 12.57 1.00 -7.15
CA TYR A 110 11.30 0.91 -7.91
C TYR A 110 10.21 0.16 -7.15
N LYS A 111 10.35 -0.05 -5.85
CA LYS A 111 9.40 -0.78 -4.99
C LYS A 111 8.08 -0.05 -4.80
N ASP A 112 8.13 1.26 -4.53
CA ASP A 112 6.96 2.08 -4.24
C ASP A 112 6.16 2.34 -5.50
N ARG A 113 6.85 2.62 -6.61
CA ARG A 113 6.24 2.73 -7.94
C ARG A 113 5.44 1.47 -8.29
N LEU A 114 6.03 0.30 -8.16
CA LEU A 114 5.37 -0.96 -8.48
C LEU A 114 4.14 -1.22 -7.59
N LEU A 115 4.21 -0.89 -6.30
CA LEU A 115 3.06 -1.01 -5.40
C LEU A 115 1.92 -0.08 -5.82
N MET A 116 2.21 1.17 -6.11
CA MET A 116 1.21 2.14 -6.56
C MET A 116 0.58 1.79 -7.91
N GLU A 117 1.37 1.23 -8.83
CA GLU A 117 0.87 0.80 -10.14
C GLU A 117 0.10 -0.52 -10.10
N ARG A 118 0.47 -1.46 -9.22
CA ARG A 118 -0.04 -2.82 -9.23
C ARG A 118 -1.06 -3.13 -8.14
N ASP A 119 -0.96 -2.50 -6.97
CA ASP A 119 -1.86 -2.73 -5.84
C ASP A 119 -2.16 -1.44 -5.07
N PRO A 120 -2.73 -0.40 -5.74
CA PRO A 120 -2.99 0.90 -5.13
C PRO A 120 -4.00 0.81 -3.97
N HIS A 121 -4.94 -0.13 -4.00
CA HIS A 121 -5.90 -0.33 -2.93
C HIS A 121 -5.24 -0.82 -1.63
N GLN A 122 -4.16 -1.61 -1.71
CA GLN A 122 -3.39 -2.00 -0.53
C GLN A 122 -2.75 -0.79 0.16
N LEU A 123 -2.23 0.16 -0.64
CA LEU A 123 -1.72 1.42 -0.12
C LEU A 123 -2.83 2.23 0.58
N ILE A 124 -4.00 2.36 -0.06
CA ILE A 124 -5.14 3.10 0.49
C ILE A 124 -5.63 2.46 1.79
N GLU A 125 -5.79 1.14 1.82
CA GLU A 125 -6.17 0.42 3.06
C GLU A 125 -5.17 0.69 4.18
N GLY A 126 -3.87 0.64 3.89
CA GLY A 126 -2.81 0.95 4.85
C GLY A 126 -2.89 2.39 5.37
N CYS A 127 -3.17 3.36 4.50
CA CYS A 127 -3.37 4.75 4.89
C CYS A 127 -4.57 4.94 5.83
N LEU A 128 -5.69 4.29 5.52
CA LEU A 128 -6.91 4.36 6.34
C LEU A 128 -6.68 3.75 7.73
N ILE A 129 -6.03 2.59 7.80
CA ILE A 129 -5.68 1.95 9.08
C ILE A 129 -4.73 2.86 9.88
N ALA A 130 -3.73 3.46 9.24
CA ALA A 130 -2.79 4.36 9.90
C ALA A 130 -3.47 5.62 10.42
N CYS A 131 -4.34 6.24 9.63
CA CYS A 131 -5.13 7.40 10.05
C CYS A 131 -6.02 7.08 11.24
N TYR A 132 -6.69 5.95 11.23
CA TYR A 132 -7.52 5.50 12.33
C TYR A 132 -6.71 5.25 13.61
N ALA A 133 -5.65 4.44 13.52
CA ALA A 133 -4.85 4.02 14.66
C ALA A 133 -4.07 5.17 15.32
N ALA A 134 -3.57 6.13 14.52
CA ALA A 134 -2.82 7.29 15.02
C ALA A 134 -3.68 8.54 15.24
N GLY A 135 -4.98 8.49 14.93
CA GLY A 135 -5.92 9.60 15.08
C GLY A 135 -5.57 10.76 14.16
N LEU A 136 -5.36 10.50 12.87
CA LEU A 136 -5.00 11.50 11.87
C LEU A 136 -6.23 11.93 11.08
N SER A 137 -6.37 13.24 10.82
CA SER A 137 -7.57 13.82 10.20
C SER A 137 -7.57 13.76 8.68
N GLN A 138 -6.40 13.72 8.07
CA GLN A 138 -6.25 13.76 6.62
C GLN A 138 -4.97 13.08 6.18
N CYS A 139 -5.02 12.45 5.00
CA CYS A 139 -3.88 11.80 4.36
C CYS A 139 -3.51 12.54 3.07
N PHE A 140 -2.22 12.76 2.88
CA PHE A 140 -1.64 13.27 1.65
C PHE A 140 -0.71 12.23 1.06
N LEU A 141 -0.94 11.87 -0.19
CA LEU A 141 -0.08 10.99 -0.96
C LEU A 141 0.83 11.85 -1.84
N TYR A 142 2.12 11.88 -1.52
CA TYR A 142 3.11 12.60 -2.31
C TYR A 142 3.73 11.60 -3.31
N ILE A 143 3.39 11.76 -4.58
CA ILE A 143 3.85 10.88 -5.67
C ILE A 143 4.66 11.74 -6.65
N ARG A 144 5.81 11.23 -7.05
CA ARG A 144 6.72 11.89 -7.98
C ARG A 144 6.06 12.15 -9.33
N GLY A 145 6.29 13.35 -9.91
CA GLY A 145 5.65 13.81 -11.14
C GLY A 145 5.87 12.88 -12.35
N GLU A 146 7.01 12.23 -12.42
CA GLU A 146 7.38 11.31 -13.50
C GLU A 146 6.65 9.95 -13.44
N MET A 147 5.98 9.64 -12.32
CA MET A 147 5.24 8.38 -12.13
C MET A 147 3.78 8.51 -12.59
N ALA A 148 3.55 8.90 -13.84
CA ALA A 148 2.21 9.19 -14.36
C ALA A 148 1.22 8.02 -14.18
N LEU A 149 1.63 6.78 -14.47
CA LEU A 149 0.79 5.60 -14.30
C LEU A 149 0.45 5.35 -12.82
N ALA A 150 1.40 5.54 -11.91
CA ALA A 150 1.15 5.40 -10.47
C ALA A 150 0.13 6.45 -9.99
N GLN A 151 0.26 7.70 -10.44
CA GLN A 151 -0.70 8.76 -10.13
C GLN A 151 -2.10 8.42 -10.64
N GLU A 152 -2.23 7.98 -11.90
CA GLU A 152 -3.48 7.56 -12.50
C GLU A 152 -4.16 6.43 -11.72
N ARG A 153 -3.39 5.38 -11.40
CA ARG A 153 -3.88 4.19 -10.69
C ARG A 153 -4.30 4.51 -9.26
N VAL A 154 -3.51 5.31 -8.54
CA VAL A 154 -3.84 5.72 -7.17
C VAL A 154 -5.06 6.65 -7.17
N ALA A 155 -5.17 7.59 -8.11
CA ALA A 155 -6.34 8.46 -8.22
C ALA A 155 -7.62 7.67 -8.53
N ALA A 156 -7.57 6.72 -9.47
CA ALA A 156 -8.70 5.84 -9.77
C ALA A 156 -9.11 5.02 -8.54
N ALA A 157 -8.15 4.39 -7.86
CA ALA A 157 -8.40 3.59 -6.66
C ALA A 157 -8.96 4.42 -5.49
N LEU A 158 -8.55 5.69 -5.34
CA LEU A 158 -9.16 6.61 -4.37
C LEU A 158 -10.61 6.89 -4.71
N ASN A 159 -10.94 7.17 -5.96
CA ASN A 159 -12.31 7.39 -6.40
C ASN A 159 -13.18 6.16 -6.14
N ASP A 160 -12.68 4.97 -6.45
CA ASP A 160 -13.37 3.70 -6.17
C ASP A 160 -13.61 3.51 -4.67
N ALA A 161 -12.60 3.81 -3.84
CA ALA A 161 -12.71 3.68 -2.39
C ALA A 161 -13.68 4.70 -1.75
N TYR A 162 -13.84 5.89 -2.35
CA TYR A 162 -14.83 6.88 -1.90
C TYR A 162 -16.26 6.53 -2.34
N ALA A 163 -16.41 5.76 -3.41
CA ALA A 163 -17.71 5.36 -3.92
C ALA A 163 -18.27 4.09 -3.26
N ALA A 164 -17.44 3.30 -2.60
CA ALA A 164 -17.79 2.03 -1.97
C ALA A 164 -18.21 2.17 -0.51
#